data_16c440fa28ae06eee771e81ada471d8f
#
_entry.id   16c440fa28ae06eee771e81ada471d8f
#
_cell.length_a   1.000
_cell.length_b   1.000
_cell.length_c   1.000
_cell.angle_alpha   90.00
_cell.angle_beta   90.00
_cell.angle_gamma   90.00
#
_symmetry.space_group_name_H-M   'P 1'
#
loop_
_entity.id
_entity.type
_entity.pdbx_description
1 polymer ?
#
loop_
_entity_poly.entity_id
_entity_poly.type
_entity_poly.pdbx_seq_one_letter_code
_entity_poly.pdbx_strand_id
1 'polypeptide(L)'
;MSALPVLAPWAGRSNGRDRHRIEFRGVSSGYHGKRVLEDLSFVIEEPAIYVVLGPNGAGKTTLFRTLAGILEPYAGAVEIDGIDIGHHEARTRLQYLSHIDGMPDGLRVEEALRFYATVEGVTDREVERVVRLLGIEELRGRFFSELSQGQKKRVSVARVFLQERCIYLLDEPTSNLDPKLAREIRDLVLALSRDDLVLYSSHNLFEAKEIGKHVLALRGGRVGYFGLLSDLRPAKYLIGIRAEGAEGVLAVSSKRGDYYVQELAGPEEVPKLIAELVAKGLRIREVKEMENPLEDLFA
;
A
#
# COMPACT_ATOMS: atom_id res chain seq x y z
N MET A 1 -5.51 18.24 -20.05
CA MET A 1 -4.97 17.76 -18.74
C MET A 1 -6.18 17.36 -17.92
N SER A 2 -6.69 16.16 -18.14
CA SER A 2 -7.89 15.64 -17.47
C SER A 2 -7.43 14.96 -16.18
N ALA A 3 -7.80 15.55 -15.02
CA ALA A 3 -7.85 14.78 -13.79
C ALA A 3 -8.81 13.60 -14.06
N LEU A 4 -8.48 12.40 -13.57
CA LEU A 4 -9.41 11.28 -13.60
C LEU A 4 -10.74 11.77 -13.03
N PRO A 5 -11.89 11.41 -13.63
CA PRO A 5 -13.19 11.85 -13.13
C PRO A 5 -13.26 11.44 -11.65
N VAL A 6 -13.59 12.42 -10.81
CA VAL A 6 -13.79 12.23 -9.37
C VAL A 6 -14.63 10.98 -9.18
N LEU A 7 -13.98 9.95 -8.66
CA LEU A 7 -14.44 8.58 -8.59
C LEU A 7 -15.68 8.48 -7.72
N ALA A 8 -16.83 8.39 -8.35
CA ALA A 8 -17.97 7.70 -7.80
C ALA A 8 -18.21 6.35 -8.53
N PRO A 9 -17.21 5.49 -8.75
CA PRO A 9 -17.46 4.16 -9.30
C PRO A 9 -18.09 3.23 -8.26
N TRP A 10 -18.07 3.62 -7.00
CA TRP A 10 -18.51 2.85 -5.83
C TRP A 10 -19.75 3.47 -5.16
N ALA A 11 -20.34 4.52 -5.73
CA ALA A 11 -21.56 5.16 -5.26
C ALA A 11 -22.79 4.28 -5.57
N GLY A 12 -23.02 3.29 -4.75
CA GLY A 12 -24.14 2.32 -4.87
C GLY A 12 -24.05 1.22 -3.84
N ARG A 13 -22.98 1.19 -3.06
CA ARG A 13 -22.81 0.21 -1.98
C ARG A 13 -23.76 0.56 -0.83
N SER A 14 -24.71 -0.33 -0.52
CA SER A 14 -25.67 -0.15 0.57
C SER A 14 -24.95 -0.03 1.91
N ASN A 15 -25.35 0.94 2.74
CA ASN A 15 -24.97 1.12 4.14
C ASN A 15 -25.38 -0.11 4.98
N GLY A 16 -24.65 -1.19 4.94
CA GLY A 16 -25.00 -2.42 5.69
C GLY A 16 -24.15 -3.62 5.34
N ARG A 17 -22.88 -3.44 4.94
CA ARG A 17 -22.00 -4.58 4.74
C ARG A 17 -21.60 -5.19 6.06
N ASP A 18 -21.63 -6.52 6.12
CA ASP A 18 -21.02 -7.29 7.19
C ASP A 18 -19.55 -6.90 7.30
N ARG A 19 -19.09 -6.70 8.52
CA ARG A 19 -17.67 -6.44 8.79
C ARG A 19 -16.90 -7.70 8.45
N HIS A 20 -15.96 -7.57 7.51
CA HIS A 20 -15.07 -8.68 7.17
C HIS A 20 -13.93 -8.79 8.18
N ARG A 21 -13.53 -10.03 8.45
CA ARG A 21 -12.49 -10.34 9.43
C ARG A 21 -11.48 -11.31 8.83
N ILE A 22 -10.21 -10.92 8.89
CA ILE A 22 -9.09 -11.79 8.54
C ILE A 22 -8.40 -12.18 9.85
N GLU A 23 -8.17 -13.47 10.07
CA GLU A 23 -7.47 -13.95 11.25
C GLU A 23 -6.34 -14.88 10.88
N PHE A 24 -5.17 -14.61 11.45
CA PHE A 24 -4.00 -15.48 11.44
C PHE A 24 -3.81 -16.04 12.84
N ARG A 25 -3.71 -17.37 12.98
CA ARG A 25 -3.48 -18.06 14.24
C ARG A 25 -2.27 -18.97 14.16
N GLY A 26 -1.12 -18.55 14.69
CA GLY A 26 0.11 -19.32 14.75
C GLY A 26 0.65 -19.74 13.39
N VAL A 27 0.48 -18.89 12.36
CA VAL A 27 0.74 -19.25 10.98
C VAL A 27 2.23 -19.27 10.68
N SER A 28 2.72 -20.40 10.18
CA SER A 28 4.05 -20.54 9.59
C SER A 28 3.90 -21.00 8.14
N SER A 29 4.57 -20.32 7.20
CA SER A 29 4.45 -20.58 5.77
C SER A 29 5.78 -20.31 5.02
N GLY A 30 5.89 -20.84 3.80
CA GLY A 30 7.09 -20.66 2.98
C GLY A 30 7.10 -21.55 1.75
N TYR A 31 8.28 -21.88 1.25
CA TYR A 31 8.48 -22.58 -0.01
C TYR A 31 9.40 -23.80 0.16
N HIS A 32 9.03 -24.93 -0.44
CA HIS A 32 9.88 -26.12 -0.50
C HIS A 32 10.47 -26.55 0.86
N GLY A 33 9.64 -26.51 1.91
CA GLY A 33 10.06 -26.85 3.28
C GLY A 33 10.85 -25.76 4.01
N LYS A 34 11.24 -24.65 3.35
CA LYS A 34 11.89 -23.52 3.98
C LYS A 34 10.84 -22.55 4.51
N ARG A 35 10.80 -22.35 5.83
CA ARG A 35 9.95 -21.34 6.45
C ARG A 35 10.43 -19.94 6.10
N VAL A 36 9.48 -19.07 5.72
CA VAL A 36 9.68 -17.64 5.47
C VAL A 36 8.89 -16.83 6.49
N LEU A 37 7.69 -17.32 6.86
CA LEU A 37 6.87 -16.76 7.92
C LEU A 37 6.86 -17.72 9.10
N GLU A 38 6.94 -17.19 10.30
CA GLU A 38 7.02 -17.97 11.54
C GLU A 38 6.07 -17.43 12.60
N ASP A 39 5.09 -18.24 13.01
CA ASP A 39 4.20 -18.01 14.14
C ASP A 39 3.47 -16.65 14.10
N LEU A 40 2.86 -16.34 12.95
CA LEU A 40 2.11 -15.11 12.80
C LEU A 40 0.72 -15.23 13.43
N SER A 41 0.39 -14.29 14.33
CA SER A 41 -0.93 -14.21 14.97
C SER A 41 -1.38 -12.76 15.04
N PHE A 42 -2.45 -12.40 14.32
CA PHE A 42 -3.09 -11.08 14.33
C PHE A 42 -4.50 -11.16 13.72
N VAL A 43 -5.29 -10.11 13.94
CA VAL A 43 -6.64 -9.96 13.41
C VAL A 43 -6.79 -8.62 12.71
N ILE A 44 -7.42 -8.64 11.55
CA ILE A 44 -7.78 -7.45 10.75
C ILE A 44 -9.31 -7.46 10.59
N GLU A 45 -10.00 -6.40 11.03
CA GLU A 45 -11.47 -6.36 10.99
C GLU A 45 -12.07 -4.97 10.73
N GLU A 46 -11.23 -3.93 10.70
CA GLU A 46 -11.68 -2.58 10.45
C GLU A 46 -11.42 -2.21 8.97
N PRO A 47 -12.42 -1.72 8.21
CA PRO A 47 -12.20 -1.18 6.88
C PRO A 47 -11.15 -0.07 6.91
N ALA A 48 -10.01 -0.32 6.31
CA ALA A 48 -8.87 0.58 6.28
C ALA A 48 -7.75 0.06 5.36
N ILE A 49 -6.73 0.88 5.15
CA ILE A 49 -5.46 0.44 4.56
C ILE A 49 -4.52 -0.02 5.68
N TYR A 50 -4.14 -1.29 5.61
CA TYR A 50 -3.10 -1.94 6.40
C TYR A 50 -1.83 -2.00 5.57
N VAL A 51 -0.87 -1.15 5.87
CA VAL A 51 0.39 -1.16 5.14
C VAL A 51 1.29 -2.25 5.68
N VAL A 52 1.64 -3.21 4.80
CA VAL A 52 2.56 -4.30 5.11
C VAL A 52 3.97 -3.87 4.78
N LEU A 53 4.78 -3.62 5.79
CA LEU A 53 6.14 -3.13 5.69
C LEU A 53 7.17 -4.20 6.06
N GLY A 54 8.35 -4.05 5.52
CA GLY A 54 9.50 -4.92 5.83
C GLY A 54 10.57 -4.83 4.75
N PRO A 55 11.82 -5.13 5.09
CA PRO A 55 12.90 -5.18 4.11
C PRO A 55 12.63 -6.26 3.04
N ASN A 56 13.44 -6.25 1.99
CA ASN A 56 13.38 -7.30 0.98
C ASN A 56 13.66 -8.66 1.63
N GLY A 57 12.83 -9.66 1.34
CA GLY A 57 12.92 -10.99 1.95
C GLY A 57 12.23 -11.11 3.33
N ALA A 58 11.63 -10.05 3.89
CA ALA A 58 10.90 -10.12 5.17
C ALA A 58 9.66 -11.01 5.16
N GLY A 59 9.16 -11.42 3.97
CA GLY A 59 8.01 -12.31 3.85
C GLY A 59 6.72 -11.64 3.39
N LYS A 60 6.71 -10.38 2.97
CA LYS A 60 5.51 -9.66 2.51
C LYS A 60 4.73 -10.40 1.44
N THR A 61 5.38 -10.76 0.34
CA THR A 61 4.76 -11.55 -0.75
C THR A 61 4.31 -12.93 -0.27
N THR A 62 5.06 -13.55 0.66
CA THR A 62 4.68 -14.85 1.24
C THR A 62 3.40 -14.71 2.08
N LEU A 63 3.28 -13.64 2.88
CA LEU A 63 2.07 -13.32 3.63
C LEU A 63 0.86 -13.19 2.68
N PHE A 64 1.00 -12.42 1.61
CA PHE A 64 -0.08 -12.22 0.64
C PHE A 64 -0.46 -13.50 -0.08
N ARG A 65 0.51 -14.31 -0.50
CA ARG A 65 0.24 -15.60 -1.15
C ARG A 65 -0.40 -16.60 -0.20
N THR A 66 -0.04 -16.59 1.09
CA THR A 66 -0.68 -17.43 2.10
C THR A 66 -2.13 -16.98 2.32
N LEU A 67 -2.38 -15.67 2.48
CA LEU A 67 -3.74 -15.14 2.61
C LEU A 67 -4.58 -15.31 1.34
N ALA A 68 -3.96 -15.30 0.16
CA ALA A 68 -4.64 -15.58 -1.10
C ALA A 68 -4.92 -17.09 -1.33
N GLY A 69 -4.49 -17.98 -0.42
CA GLY A 69 -4.64 -19.43 -0.56
C GLY A 69 -3.79 -20.04 -1.67
N ILE A 70 -2.73 -19.32 -2.11
CA ILE A 70 -1.75 -19.81 -3.10
C ILE A 70 -0.68 -20.68 -2.41
N LEU A 71 -0.34 -20.33 -1.17
CA LEU A 71 0.56 -21.10 -0.32
C LEU A 71 -0.22 -21.68 0.86
N GLU A 72 -0.18 -22.97 1.00
CA GLU A 72 -0.70 -23.67 2.17
C GLU A 72 0.26 -23.46 3.36
N PRO A 73 -0.23 -23.02 4.54
CA PRO A 73 0.62 -22.88 5.72
C PRO A 73 1.14 -24.23 6.21
N TYR A 74 2.37 -24.27 6.68
CA TYR A 74 2.96 -25.46 7.33
C TYR A 74 2.40 -25.70 8.74
N ALA A 75 1.91 -24.63 9.39
CA ALA A 75 1.30 -24.67 10.70
C ALA A 75 0.37 -23.48 10.89
N GLY A 76 -0.57 -23.60 11.83
CA GLY A 76 -1.56 -22.58 12.11
C GLY A 76 -2.71 -22.57 11.11
N ALA A 77 -3.55 -21.54 11.17
CA ALA A 77 -4.69 -21.37 10.28
C ALA A 77 -4.87 -19.92 9.88
N VAL A 78 -5.33 -19.70 8.64
CA VAL A 78 -5.77 -18.41 8.12
C VAL A 78 -7.24 -18.49 7.81
N GLU A 79 -8.02 -17.58 8.35
CA GLU A 79 -9.46 -17.52 8.13
C GLU A 79 -9.90 -16.16 7.61
N ILE A 80 -10.93 -16.17 6.76
CA ILE A 80 -11.69 -14.99 6.36
C ILE A 80 -13.14 -15.23 6.79
N ASP A 81 -13.64 -14.38 7.69
CA ASP A 81 -15.00 -14.47 8.28
C ASP A 81 -15.30 -15.86 8.90
N GLY A 82 -14.28 -16.45 9.55
CA GLY A 82 -14.37 -17.77 10.17
C GLY A 82 -14.28 -18.94 9.18
N ILE A 83 -14.03 -18.69 7.90
CA ILE A 83 -13.86 -19.73 6.88
C ILE A 83 -12.36 -19.86 6.55
N ASP A 84 -11.84 -21.08 6.67
CA ASP A 84 -10.45 -21.37 6.34
C ASP A 84 -10.13 -21.03 4.88
N ILE A 85 -8.96 -20.41 4.65
CA ILE A 85 -8.53 -19.93 3.31
C ILE A 85 -8.36 -21.06 2.30
N GLY A 86 -8.22 -22.31 2.72
CA GLY A 86 -8.25 -23.50 1.86
C GLY A 86 -9.58 -23.67 1.14
N HIS A 87 -10.68 -23.14 1.68
CA HIS A 87 -11.99 -23.19 1.04
C HIS A 87 -12.15 -22.13 -0.04
N HIS A 88 -12.79 -22.53 -1.15
CA HIS A 88 -13.05 -21.61 -2.27
C HIS A 88 -13.86 -20.38 -1.84
N GLU A 89 -14.85 -20.54 -0.97
CA GLU A 89 -15.71 -19.48 -0.47
C GLU A 89 -14.92 -18.34 0.20
N ALA A 90 -13.92 -18.64 1.01
CA ALA A 90 -13.06 -17.62 1.61
C ALA A 90 -12.32 -16.80 0.54
N ARG A 91 -11.77 -17.49 -0.47
CA ARG A 91 -11.00 -16.87 -1.56
C ARG A 91 -11.85 -16.00 -2.49
N THR A 92 -13.15 -16.27 -2.64
CA THR A 92 -14.04 -15.42 -3.44
C THR A 92 -14.29 -14.04 -2.82
N ARG A 93 -13.86 -13.79 -1.58
CA ARG A 93 -14.01 -12.51 -0.88
C ARG A 93 -12.88 -11.53 -1.13
N LEU A 94 -11.79 -11.99 -1.77
CA LEU A 94 -10.60 -11.17 -1.98
C LEU A 94 -10.20 -11.04 -3.45
N GLN A 95 -9.46 -9.97 -3.73
CA GLN A 95 -8.69 -9.78 -4.96
C GLN A 95 -7.20 -9.67 -4.61
N TYR A 96 -6.36 -10.25 -5.44
CA TYR A 96 -4.91 -10.22 -5.25
C TYR A 96 -4.20 -9.65 -6.47
N LEU A 97 -3.52 -8.52 -6.28
CA LEU A 97 -2.52 -7.99 -7.20
C LEU A 97 -1.15 -8.52 -6.80
N SER A 98 -0.64 -9.45 -7.58
CA SER A 98 0.72 -9.96 -7.40
C SER A 98 1.77 -8.91 -7.79
N HIS A 99 2.95 -8.99 -7.17
CA HIS A 99 4.12 -8.22 -7.59
C HIS A 99 4.54 -8.52 -9.04
N ILE A 100 4.36 -9.78 -9.48
CA ILE A 100 4.56 -10.20 -10.87
C ILE A 100 3.26 -9.98 -11.64
N ASP A 101 3.33 -9.33 -12.78
CA ASP A 101 2.19 -9.14 -13.66
C ASP A 101 1.62 -10.49 -14.09
N GLY A 102 0.43 -10.81 -13.59
CA GLY A 102 -0.24 -12.10 -13.82
C GLY A 102 -1.07 -12.14 -15.12
N MET A 103 -0.68 -11.37 -16.15
CA MET A 103 -1.39 -11.31 -17.44
C MET A 103 -0.68 -12.15 -18.49
N PRO A 104 -1.42 -12.87 -19.37
CA PRO A 104 -0.83 -13.66 -20.44
C PRO A 104 -0.15 -12.77 -21.49
N ASP A 105 1.14 -12.97 -21.73
CA ASP A 105 1.93 -12.21 -22.71
C ASP A 105 1.41 -12.29 -24.13
N GLY A 106 0.80 -13.42 -24.51
CA GLY A 106 0.30 -13.70 -25.85
C GLY A 106 -1.09 -13.16 -26.16
N LEU A 107 -1.77 -12.51 -25.20
CA LEU A 107 -3.07 -11.91 -25.41
C LEU A 107 -2.97 -10.39 -25.58
N ARG A 108 -3.92 -9.84 -26.34
CA ARG A 108 -4.13 -8.39 -26.33
C ARG A 108 -4.74 -7.96 -24.99
N VAL A 109 -4.51 -6.73 -24.60
CA VAL A 109 -5.04 -6.19 -23.33
C VAL A 109 -6.54 -6.43 -23.20
N GLU A 110 -7.31 -6.14 -24.24
CA GLU A 110 -8.76 -6.34 -24.24
C GLU A 110 -9.15 -7.81 -24.12
N GLU A 111 -8.47 -8.69 -24.83
CA GLU A 111 -8.71 -10.14 -24.77
C GLU A 111 -8.41 -10.69 -23.37
N ALA A 112 -7.30 -10.25 -22.78
CA ALA A 112 -6.91 -10.65 -21.43
C ALA A 112 -7.93 -10.14 -20.37
N LEU A 113 -8.37 -8.88 -20.46
CA LEU A 113 -9.38 -8.34 -19.54
C LEU A 113 -10.73 -9.06 -19.67
N ARG A 114 -11.17 -9.37 -20.90
CA ARG A 114 -12.40 -10.16 -21.14
C ARG A 114 -12.28 -11.59 -20.65
N PHE A 115 -11.11 -12.21 -20.80
CA PHE A 115 -10.84 -13.53 -20.26
C PHE A 115 -11.03 -13.52 -18.72
N TYR A 116 -10.41 -12.56 -18.01
CA TYR A 116 -10.58 -12.45 -16.56
C TYR A 116 -12.00 -12.07 -16.16
N ALA A 117 -12.68 -11.20 -16.92
CA ALA A 117 -14.08 -10.88 -16.70
C ALA A 117 -14.97 -12.12 -16.75
N THR A 118 -14.71 -13.01 -17.72
CA THR A 118 -15.41 -14.32 -17.82
C THR A 118 -15.14 -15.20 -16.61
N VAL A 119 -13.86 -15.31 -16.17
CA VAL A 119 -13.47 -16.10 -15.00
C VAL A 119 -14.12 -15.58 -13.72
N GLU A 120 -14.20 -14.26 -13.57
CA GLU A 120 -14.82 -13.58 -12.42
C GLU A 120 -16.36 -13.52 -12.52
N GLY A 121 -16.95 -13.94 -13.63
CA GLY A 121 -18.40 -13.90 -13.84
C GLY A 121 -18.98 -12.48 -14.00
N VAL A 122 -18.15 -11.53 -14.44
CA VAL A 122 -18.57 -10.14 -14.69
C VAL A 122 -18.75 -9.86 -16.19
N THR A 123 -19.47 -8.80 -16.51
CA THR A 123 -19.85 -8.45 -17.89
C THR A 123 -18.83 -7.54 -18.57
N ASP A 124 -18.95 -7.39 -19.90
CA ASP A 124 -18.15 -6.41 -20.67
C ASP A 124 -18.31 -4.97 -20.16
N ARG A 125 -19.41 -4.64 -19.48
CA ARG A 125 -19.61 -3.33 -18.85
C ARG A 125 -18.51 -3.06 -17.81
N GLU A 126 -18.10 -4.08 -17.05
CA GLU A 126 -17.05 -3.94 -16.05
C GLU A 126 -15.68 -3.78 -16.71
N VAL A 127 -15.45 -4.46 -17.84
CA VAL A 127 -14.24 -4.25 -18.65
C VAL A 127 -14.16 -2.80 -19.15
N GLU A 128 -15.27 -2.26 -19.70
CA GLU A 128 -15.36 -0.87 -20.11
C GLU A 128 -15.13 0.13 -18.96
N ARG A 129 -15.66 -0.21 -17.80
CA ARG A 129 -15.49 0.59 -16.57
C ARG A 129 -14.01 0.68 -16.16
N VAL A 130 -13.30 -0.46 -16.04
CA VAL A 130 -11.90 -0.47 -15.58
C VAL A 130 -10.96 0.11 -16.62
N VAL A 131 -11.25 -0.08 -17.90
CA VAL A 131 -10.46 0.52 -18.99
C VAL A 131 -10.50 2.05 -18.90
N ARG A 132 -11.67 2.65 -18.72
CA ARG A 132 -11.82 4.10 -18.53
C ARG A 132 -11.20 4.56 -17.21
N LEU A 133 -11.43 3.80 -16.13
CA LEU A 133 -10.93 4.12 -14.80
C LEU A 133 -9.41 4.24 -14.78
N LEU A 134 -8.72 3.34 -15.47
CA LEU A 134 -7.26 3.28 -15.50
C LEU A 134 -6.64 4.03 -16.71
N GLY A 135 -7.47 4.62 -17.58
CA GLY A 135 -7.00 5.35 -18.76
C GLY A 135 -6.16 4.46 -19.68
N ILE A 136 -6.64 3.25 -19.98
CA ILE A 136 -5.92 2.27 -20.80
C ILE A 136 -6.60 1.98 -22.14
N GLU A 137 -7.48 2.87 -22.61
CA GLU A 137 -8.22 2.73 -23.86
C GLU A 137 -7.30 2.51 -25.06
N GLU A 138 -6.21 3.28 -25.12
CA GLU A 138 -5.22 3.20 -26.21
C GLU A 138 -4.39 1.91 -26.20
N LEU A 139 -4.41 1.17 -25.09
CA LEU A 139 -3.64 -0.07 -24.94
C LEU A 139 -4.43 -1.33 -25.38
N ARG A 140 -5.76 -1.23 -25.57
CA ARG A 140 -6.65 -2.39 -25.81
C ARG A 140 -6.16 -3.36 -26.89
N GLY A 141 -5.73 -2.81 -28.03
CA GLY A 141 -5.30 -3.59 -29.19
C GLY A 141 -3.86 -4.10 -29.13
N ARG A 142 -3.07 -3.68 -28.13
CA ARG A 142 -1.67 -4.08 -27.99
C ARG A 142 -1.54 -5.40 -27.27
N PHE A 143 -0.54 -6.20 -27.63
CA PHE A 143 -0.17 -7.38 -26.85
C PHE A 143 0.41 -6.97 -25.50
N PHE A 144 0.11 -7.75 -24.46
CA PHE A 144 0.61 -7.46 -23.11
C PHE A 144 2.15 -7.46 -23.07
N SER A 145 2.79 -8.34 -23.82
CA SER A 145 4.25 -8.41 -23.97
C SER A 145 4.89 -7.11 -24.50
N GLU A 146 4.16 -6.33 -25.32
CA GLU A 146 4.66 -5.10 -25.96
C GLU A 146 4.57 -3.86 -25.06
N LEU A 147 3.94 -3.99 -23.89
CA LEU A 147 3.72 -2.88 -22.98
C LEU A 147 4.98 -2.55 -22.17
N SER A 148 5.17 -1.27 -21.85
CA SER A 148 6.15 -0.86 -20.84
C SER A 148 5.77 -1.40 -19.48
N GLN A 149 6.72 -1.46 -18.54
CA GLN A 149 6.45 -1.95 -17.17
C GLN A 149 5.33 -1.17 -16.48
N GLY A 150 5.30 0.16 -16.63
CA GLY A 150 4.22 0.98 -16.08
C GLY A 150 2.86 0.68 -16.72
N GLN A 151 2.81 0.47 -18.05
CA GLN A 151 1.58 0.07 -18.75
C GLN A 151 1.13 -1.33 -18.33
N LYS A 152 2.04 -2.29 -18.19
CA LYS A 152 1.75 -3.64 -17.67
C LYS A 152 1.13 -3.55 -16.28
N LYS A 153 1.73 -2.77 -15.37
CA LYS A 153 1.21 -2.59 -14.02
C LYS A 153 -0.19 -1.97 -14.02
N ARG A 154 -0.44 -0.96 -14.87
CA ARG A 154 -1.75 -0.32 -15.01
C ARG A 154 -2.82 -1.32 -15.46
N VAL A 155 -2.51 -2.17 -16.43
CA VAL A 155 -3.41 -3.23 -16.90
C VAL A 155 -3.63 -4.30 -15.82
N SER A 156 -2.58 -4.66 -15.07
CA SER A 156 -2.68 -5.62 -13.95
C SER A 156 -3.57 -5.07 -12.82
N VAL A 157 -3.48 -3.77 -12.53
CA VAL A 157 -4.39 -3.09 -11.59
C VAL A 157 -5.83 -3.12 -12.12
N ALA A 158 -6.05 -2.85 -13.43
CA ALA A 158 -7.37 -2.91 -14.05
C ALA A 158 -8.03 -4.29 -13.86
N ARG A 159 -7.26 -5.38 -14.00
CA ARG A 159 -7.74 -6.74 -13.74
C ARG A 159 -8.27 -6.92 -12.32
N VAL A 160 -7.57 -6.43 -11.32
CA VAL A 160 -7.97 -6.55 -9.90
C VAL A 160 -9.27 -5.81 -9.63
N PHE A 161 -9.54 -4.73 -10.38
CA PHE A 161 -10.76 -3.95 -10.24
C PHE A 161 -11.92 -4.38 -11.15
N LEU A 162 -11.78 -5.47 -11.91
CA LEU A 162 -12.88 -6.01 -12.73
C LEU A 162 -14.08 -6.41 -11.88
N GLN A 163 -13.82 -7.07 -10.76
CA GLN A 163 -14.87 -7.46 -9.82
C GLN A 163 -14.66 -6.79 -8.46
N GLU A 164 -15.75 -6.28 -7.89
CA GLU A 164 -15.74 -5.74 -6.55
C GLU A 164 -15.66 -6.84 -5.51
N ARG A 165 -14.76 -6.71 -4.57
CA ARG A 165 -14.58 -7.58 -3.43
C ARG A 165 -14.50 -6.76 -2.14
N CYS A 166 -14.44 -7.43 -1.02
CA CYS A 166 -14.37 -6.78 0.29
C CYS A 166 -12.94 -6.70 0.83
N ILE A 167 -12.04 -7.48 0.24
CA ILE A 167 -10.64 -7.57 0.66
C ILE A 167 -9.74 -7.43 -0.58
N TYR A 168 -8.80 -6.49 -0.51
CA TYR A 168 -7.81 -6.26 -1.56
C TYR A 168 -6.40 -6.49 -1.02
N LEU A 169 -5.67 -7.38 -1.66
CA LEU A 169 -4.26 -7.66 -1.40
C LEU A 169 -3.45 -7.06 -2.53
N LEU A 170 -2.71 -5.98 -2.27
CA LEU A 170 -1.99 -5.22 -3.27
C LEU A 170 -0.47 -5.29 -2.99
N ASP A 171 0.22 -6.19 -3.72
CA ASP A 171 1.65 -6.41 -3.52
C ASP A 171 2.47 -5.46 -4.40
N GLU A 172 3.01 -4.41 -3.79
CA GLU A 172 3.76 -3.32 -4.42
C GLU A 172 3.05 -2.72 -5.66
N PRO A 173 1.81 -2.21 -5.52
CA PRO A 173 0.99 -1.80 -6.66
C PRO A 173 1.54 -0.58 -7.42
N THR A 174 2.39 0.21 -6.80
CA THR A 174 3.00 1.43 -7.36
C THR A 174 4.45 1.26 -7.77
N SER A 175 5.02 0.06 -7.60
CA SER A 175 6.41 -0.19 -7.99
C SER A 175 6.62 0.01 -9.49
N ASN A 176 7.77 0.63 -9.86
CA ASN A 176 8.16 0.91 -11.25
C ASN A 176 7.19 1.84 -12.03
N LEU A 177 6.36 2.61 -11.32
CA LEU A 177 5.48 3.61 -11.92
C LEU A 177 6.10 5.02 -11.84
N ASP A 178 5.74 5.86 -12.79
CA ASP A 178 6.00 7.29 -12.67
C ASP A 178 5.20 7.90 -11.50
N PRO A 179 5.66 9.03 -10.92
CA PRO A 179 5.03 9.61 -9.72
C PRO A 179 3.55 9.98 -9.91
N LYS A 180 3.15 10.36 -11.14
CA LYS A 180 1.76 10.73 -11.43
C LYS A 180 0.86 9.52 -11.36
N LEU A 181 1.22 8.45 -12.06
CA LEU A 181 0.45 7.21 -12.07
C LEU A 181 0.42 6.54 -10.69
N ALA A 182 1.55 6.54 -9.97
CA ALA A 182 1.61 6.05 -8.60
C ALA A 182 0.60 6.78 -7.69
N ARG A 183 0.48 8.11 -7.83
CA ARG A 183 -0.52 8.91 -7.11
C ARG A 183 -1.95 8.51 -7.50
N GLU A 184 -2.24 8.38 -8.80
CA GLU A 184 -3.55 7.99 -9.29
C GLU A 184 -3.99 6.63 -8.72
N ILE A 185 -3.09 5.65 -8.64
CA ILE A 185 -3.37 4.35 -8.02
C ILE A 185 -3.58 4.47 -6.51
N ARG A 186 -2.79 5.29 -5.81
CA ARG A 186 -3.00 5.53 -4.38
C ARG A 186 -4.36 6.16 -4.09
N ASP A 187 -4.79 7.13 -4.90
CA ASP A 187 -6.10 7.76 -4.77
C ASP A 187 -7.24 6.75 -4.94
N LEU A 188 -7.09 5.79 -5.88
CA LEU A 188 -8.03 4.66 -6.05
C LEU A 188 -8.06 3.77 -4.81
N VAL A 189 -6.91 3.41 -4.27
CA VAL A 189 -6.79 2.56 -3.07
C VAL A 189 -7.39 3.25 -1.84
N LEU A 190 -7.16 4.56 -1.68
CA LEU A 190 -7.79 5.36 -0.62
C LEU A 190 -9.32 5.37 -0.73
N ALA A 191 -9.87 5.41 -1.94
CA ALA A 191 -11.32 5.35 -2.15
C ALA A 191 -11.90 3.98 -1.75
N LEU A 192 -11.20 2.87 -2.03
CA LEU A 192 -11.61 1.51 -1.62
C LEU A 192 -11.67 1.35 -0.11
N SER A 193 -10.66 1.88 0.60
CA SER A 193 -10.48 1.65 2.04
C SER A 193 -11.57 2.22 2.94
N ARG A 194 -12.52 2.97 2.38
CA ARG A 194 -13.67 3.49 3.13
C ARG A 194 -14.63 2.40 3.59
N ASP A 195 -14.76 1.35 2.78
CA ASP A 195 -15.73 0.28 3.00
C ASP A 195 -15.08 -1.11 3.04
N ASP A 196 -13.84 -1.24 2.56
CA ASP A 196 -13.16 -2.51 2.33
C ASP A 196 -11.85 -2.62 3.12
N LEU A 197 -11.41 -3.86 3.33
CA LEU A 197 -10.08 -4.16 3.90
C LEU A 197 -9.03 -4.13 2.78
N VAL A 198 -8.02 -3.31 2.94
CA VAL A 198 -6.91 -3.23 1.98
C VAL A 198 -5.60 -3.54 2.67
N LEU A 199 -4.94 -4.63 2.29
CA LEU A 199 -3.56 -4.90 2.63
C LEU A 199 -2.68 -4.41 1.48
N TYR A 200 -1.79 -3.49 1.79
CA TYR A 200 -0.95 -2.81 0.80
C TYR A 200 0.52 -2.99 1.16
N SER A 201 1.29 -3.72 0.37
CA SER A 201 2.73 -3.79 0.60
C SER A 201 3.44 -2.63 -0.09
N SER A 202 4.41 -2.06 0.62
CA SER A 202 5.34 -1.08 0.06
C SER A 202 6.71 -1.20 0.73
N HIS A 203 7.76 -0.88 0.00
CA HIS A 203 9.09 -0.62 0.55
C HIS A 203 9.35 0.89 0.72
N ASN A 204 8.42 1.73 0.25
CA ASN A 204 8.49 3.18 0.36
C ASN A 204 7.76 3.65 1.63
N LEU A 205 8.52 4.03 2.66
CA LEU A 205 7.98 4.45 3.94
C LEU A 205 7.20 5.78 3.88
N PHE A 206 7.51 6.66 2.92
CA PHE A 206 6.75 7.90 2.71
C PHE A 206 5.37 7.59 2.14
N GLU A 207 5.29 6.68 1.17
CA GLU A 207 4.03 6.20 0.62
C GLU A 207 3.18 5.52 1.72
N ALA A 208 3.81 4.66 2.52
CA ALA A 208 3.16 4.01 3.65
C ALA A 208 2.56 5.02 4.64
N LYS A 209 3.30 6.08 4.96
CA LYS A 209 2.84 7.17 5.84
C LYS A 209 1.69 7.97 5.22
N GLU A 210 1.69 8.14 3.90
CA GLU A 210 0.66 8.90 3.18
C GLU A 210 -0.71 8.20 3.18
N ILE A 211 -0.75 6.88 3.01
CA ILE A 211 -2.00 6.15 2.78
C ILE A 211 -2.43 5.23 3.92
N GLY A 212 -1.48 4.81 4.77
CA GLY A 212 -1.73 3.79 5.79
C GLY A 212 -2.50 4.33 6.99
N LYS A 213 -3.50 3.59 7.46
CA LYS A 213 -4.11 3.77 8.78
C LYS A 213 -3.46 2.84 9.81
N HIS A 214 -3.24 1.60 9.42
CA HIS A 214 -2.58 0.57 10.23
C HIS A 214 -1.26 0.12 9.58
N VAL A 215 -0.34 -0.34 10.40
CA VAL A 215 0.94 -0.91 9.97
C VAL A 215 1.05 -2.34 10.46
N LEU A 216 1.43 -3.23 9.56
CA LEU A 216 1.90 -4.58 9.84
C LEU A 216 3.38 -4.67 9.42
N ALA A 217 4.30 -4.51 10.36
CA ALA A 217 5.73 -4.60 10.08
C ALA A 217 6.24 -6.03 10.25
N LEU A 218 6.86 -6.56 9.21
CA LEU A 218 7.50 -7.88 9.20
C LEU A 218 9.01 -7.74 9.34
N ARG A 219 9.58 -8.50 10.28
CA ARG A 219 11.04 -8.61 10.48
C ARG A 219 11.41 -10.08 10.67
N GLY A 220 12.28 -10.59 9.80
CA GLY A 220 12.73 -11.98 9.89
C GLY A 220 11.59 -13.02 9.85
N GLY A 221 10.53 -12.76 9.08
CA GLY A 221 9.38 -13.65 8.96
C GLY A 221 8.39 -13.60 10.13
N ARG A 222 8.55 -12.68 11.06
CA ARG A 222 7.69 -12.49 12.24
C ARG A 222 7.05 -11.12 12.23
N VAL A 223 5.94 -10.96 12.97
CA VAL A 223 5.33 -9.64 13.22
C VAL A 223 6.21 -8.89 14.23
N GLY A 224 6.84 -7.80 13.77
CA GLY A 224 7.59 -6.90 14.64
C GLY A 224 6.70 -5.82 15.25
N TYR A 225 5.69 -5.38 14.49
CA TYR A 225 4.69 -4.42 14.94
C TYR A 225 3.37 -4.64 14.21
N PHE A 226 2.27 -4.50 14.93
CA PHE A 226 0.92 -4.45 14.37
C PHE A 226 0.07 -3.46 15.15
N GLY A 227 -0.39 -2.38 14.52
CA GLY A 227 -1.16 -1.34 15.18
C GLY A 227 -1.41 -0.11 14.32
N LEU A 228 -1.94 0.95 14.92
CA LEU A 228 -2.18 2.21 14.23
C LEU A 228 -0.85 2.89 13.85
N LEU A 229 -0.83 3.46 12.65
CA LEU A 229 0.29 4.30 12.21
C LEU A 229 0.46 5.54 13.11
N SER A 230 -0.65 6.11 13.60
CA SER A 230 -0.65 7.27 14.51
C SER A 230 0.03 7.01 15.86
N ASP A 231 0.13 5.74 16.28
CA ASP A 231 0.72 5.36 17.55
C ASP A 231 2.26 5.24 17.45
N LEU A 232 2.77 5.15 16.23
CA LEU A 232 4.20 5.16 15.97
C LEU A 232 4.73 6.58 16.10
N ARG A 233 5.52 6.80 17.15
CA ARG A 233 6.24 8.06 17.34
C ARG A 233 7.71 7.82 17.07
N PRO A 234 8.39 8.71 16.31
CA PRO A 234 9.83 8.62 16.19
C PRO A 234 10.45 8.79 17.57
N ALA A 235 11.52 8.05 17.82
CA ALA A 235 12.31 8.19 19.07
C ALA A 235 12.75 9.64 19.30
N LYS A 236 12.94 10.40 18.21
CA LYS A 236 13.26 11.81 18.18
C LYS A 236 12.51 12.49 17.05
N TYR A 237 11.83 13.58 17.34
CA TYR A 237 11.20 14.37 16.29
C TYR A 237 12.21 15.37 15.72
N LEU A 238 12.85 15.00 14.60
CA LEU A 238 13.84 15.84 13.94
C LEU A 238 13.23 16.53 12.73
N ILE A 239 13.39 17.85 12.66
CA ILE A 239 13.05 18.66 11.49
C ILE A 239 14.31 19.23 10.86
N GLY A 240 14.33 19.25 9.53
CA GLY A 240 15.34 19.93 8.73
C GLY A 240 14.81 21.27 8.24
N ILE A 241 15.57 22.33 8.47
CA ILE A 241 15.24 23.70 8.07
C ILE A 241 16.27 24.15 7.04
N ARG A 242 15.80 24.57 5.87
CA ARG A 242 16.61 25.24 4.88
C ARG A 242 16.23 26.73 4.86
N ALA A 243 17.18 27.60 5.21
CA ALA A 243 16.93 29.03 5.33
C ALA A 243 18.15 29.84 4.88
N GLU A 244 17.90 31.07 4.40
CA GLU A 244 18.95 32.06 4.14
C GLU A 244 19.29 32.81 5.41
N GLY A 245 20.59 33.11 5.61
CA GLY A 245 21.07 33.80 6.81
C GLY A 245 21.18 32.90 8.06
N ALA A 246 21.17 31.57 7.88
CA ALA A 246 21.11 30.60 8.95
C ALA A 246 22.41 30.44 9.77
N GLU A 247 23.58 30.80 9.21
CA GLU A 247 24.90 30.48 9.78
C GLU A 247 25.16 31.08 11.18
N GLY A 248 24.52 32.19 11.54
CA GLY A 248 24.65 32.81 12.87
C GLY A 248 23.57 32.37 13.88
N VAL A 249 22.40 31.97 13.41
CA VAL A 249 21.23 31.73 14.24
C VAL A 249 21.02 30.24 14.53
N LEU A 250 21.41 29.36 13.59
CA LEU A 250 21.31 27.90 13.69
C LEU A 250 22.67 27.23 13.92
N ALA A 251 23.67 27.97 14.42
CA ALA A 251 25.04 27.49 14.58
C ALA A 251 25.17 26.28 15.52
N VAL A 252 24.20 26.05 16.42
CA VAL A 252 24.17 24.92 17.38
C VAL A 252 23.51 23.67 16.79
N SER A 253 22.86 23.80 15.62
CA SER A 253 22.14 22.69 14.97
C SER A 253 23.09 21.80 14.18
N SER A 254 22.86 20.49 14.22
CA SER A 254 23.57 19.58 13.31
C SER A 254 23.14 19.86 11.86
N LYS A 255 24.08 19.71 10.90
CA LYS A 255 23.80 19.92 9.48
C LYS A 255 23.77 18.59 8.76
N ARG A 256 22.68 18.30 8.02
CA ARG A 256 22.55 17.16 7.12
C ARG A 256 22.27 17.68 5.69
N GLY A 257 23.30 17.67 4.85
CA GLY A 257 23.23 18.32 3.52
C GLY A 257 22.94 19.82 3.65
N ASP A 258 21.91 20.31 2.96
CA ASP A 258 21.51 21.72 2.98
C ASP A 258 20.58 22.10 4.15
N TYR A 259 20.29 21.17 5.05
CA TYR A 259 19.35 21.39 6.15
C TYR A 259 20.04 21.48 7.50
N TYR A 260 19.64 22.47 8.28
CA TYR A 260 19.92 22.55 9.70
C TYR A 260 18.89 21.73 10.47
N VAL A 261 19.38 20.71 11.24
CA VAL A 261 18.51 19.75 11.93
C VAL A 261 18.27 20.21 13.36
N GLN A 262 16.99 20.28 13.73
CA GLN A 262 16.51 20.61 15.07
C GLN A 262 15.74 19.43 15.65
N GLU A 263 16.01 19.09 16.91
CA GLU A 263 15.24 18.10 17.68
C GLU A 263 14.13 18.82 18.42
N LEU A 264 12.89 18.35 18.31
CA LEU A 264 11.70 18.86 18.96
C LEU A 264 11.02 17.76 19.76
N ALA A 265 10.17 18.12 20.72
CA ALA A 265 9.37 17.15 21.45
C ALA A 265 8.22 16.55 20.60
N GLY A 266 7.77 17.30 19.57
CA GLY A 266 6.72 16.84 18.67
C GLY A 266 6.39 17.86 17.59
N PRO A 267 5.48 17.50 16.65
CA PRO A 267 5.10 18.35 15.53
C PRO A 267 4.41 19.66 15.96
N GLU A 268 3.80 19.69 17.13
CA GLU A 268 3.14 20.87 17.71
C GLU A 268 4.11 22.01 18.01
N GLU A 269 5.41 21.73 18.15
CA GLU A 269 6.44 22.75 18.39
C GLU A 269 6.94 23.43 17.09
N VAL A 270 6.67 22.83 15.92
CA VAL A 270 7.15 23.35 14.63
C VAL A 270 6.68 24.78 14.35
N PRO A 271 5.38 25.14 14.52
CA PRO A 271 4.92 26.50 14.28
C PRO A 271 5.61 27.54 15.18
N LYS A 272 5.86 27.19 16.43
CA LYS A 272 6.54 28.05 17.41
C LYS A 272 7.99 28.30 17.00
N LEU A 273 8.70 27.23 16.65
CA LEU A 273 10.08 27.32 16.17
C LEU A 273 10.20 28.17 14.89
N ILE A 274 9.29 27.96 13.92
CA ILE A 274 9.26 28.76 12.68
C ILE A 274 9.08 30.23 13.02
N ALA A 275 8.13 30.60 13.90
CA ALA A 275 7.89 31.98 14.30
C ALA A 275 9.12 32.60 14.96
N GLU A 276 9.83 31.88 15.84
CA GLU A 276 11.06 32.34 16.50
C GLU A 276 12.19 32.59 15.49
N LEU A 277 12.35 31.70 14.51
CA LEU A 277 13.39 31.83 13.48
C LEU A 277 13.12 33.01 12.54
N VAL A 278 11.88 33.20 12.14
CA VAL A 278 11.46 34.36 11.33
C VAL A 278 11.66 35.67 12.11
N ALA A 279 11.33 35.71 13.40
CA ALA A 279 11.56 36.88 14.25
C ALA A 279 13.06 37.21 14.39
N LYS A 280 13.94 36.23 14.29
CA LYS A 280 15.40 36.40 14.23
C LYS A 280 15.93 36.77 12.84
N GLY A 281 15.05 37.05 11.87
CA GLY A 281 15.40 37.52 10.54
C GLY A 281 15.75 36.44 9.53
N LEU A 282 15.50 35.15 9.82
CA LEU A 282 15.75 34.11 8.87
C LEU A 282 14.67 34.07 7.77
N ARG A 283 15.10 33.86 6.56
CA ARG A 283 14.21 33.57 5.42
C ARG A 283 14.12 32.07 5.22
N ILE A 284 13.08 31.45 5.80
CA ILE A 284 12.85 30.00 5.72
C ILE A 284 12.38 29.68 4.30
N ARG A 285 13.08 28.76 3.62
CA ARG A 285 12.73 28.26 2.30
C ARG A 285 11.97 26.95 2.33
N GLU A 286 12.33 26.11 3.29
CA GLU A 286 11.74 24.77 3.41
C GLU A 286 11.89 24.25 4.83
N VAL A 287 10.86 23.56 5.30
CA VAL A 287 10.87 22.79 6.55
C VAL A 287 10.35 21.40 6.23
N LYS A 288 11.08 20.36 6.65
CA LYS A 288 10.65 18.97 6.46
C LYS A 288 11.01 18.10 7.66
N GLU A 289 10.24 17.07 7.88
CA GLU A 289 10.60 15.99 8.81
C GLU A 289 11.85 15.26 8.29
N MET A 290 12.82 15.02 9.17
CA MET A 290 14.09 14.36 8.84
C MET A 290 14.12 12.88 9.21
N GLU A 291 13.18 12.43 10.02
CA GLU A 291 13.03 11.03 10.42
C GLU A 291 11.60 10.56 10.13
N ASN A 292 11.51 9.30 9.73
CA ASN A 292 10.25 8.64 9.54
C ASN A 292 10.08 7.60 10.66
N PRO A 293 9.02 7.67 11.50
CA PRO A 293 8.82 6.74 12.60
C PRO A 293 8.76 5.27 12.14
N LEU A 294 8.52 5.04 10.87
CA LEU A 294 8.55 3.70 10.28
C LEU A 294 9.98 3.15 10.10
N GLU A 295 11.01 4.00 10.08
CA GLU A 295 12.42 3.56 9.99
C GLU A 295 12.84 2.82 11.26
N ASP A 296 12.37 3.27 12.42
CA ASP A 296 12.69 2.68 13.73
C ASP A 296 12.18 1.23 13.86
N LEU A 297 11.16 0.85 13.08
CA LEU A 297 10.65 -0.53 13.05
C LEU A 297 11.67 -1.53 12.48
N PHE A 298 12.67 -1.04 11.73
CA PHE A 298 13.64 -1.88 11.02
C PHE A 298 15.09 -1.65 11.46
N ALA A 299 15.32 -0.69 12.37
CA ALA A 299 16.61 -0.40 12.98
C ALA A 299 17.16 -1.54 13.87
#